data_681c00a3193a76a5e00990ffc181171f
#
_entry.id   681c00a3193a76a5e00990ffc181171f
#
_cell.length_a   1.000
_cell.length_b   1.000
_cell.length_c   1.000
_cell.angle_alpha   90.00
_cell.angle_beta   90.00
_cell.angle_gamma   90.00
#
_symmetry.space_group_name_H-M   'P 1'
#
loop_
_entity.id
_entity.type
_entity.pdbx_description
1 polymer ?
#
loop_
_entity_poly.entity_id
_entity_poly.type
_entity_poly.pdbx_seq_one_letter_code
_entity_poly.pdbx_strand_id
1 'polypeptide(L)'
;IATLFAYIGIIVGWQKLGLSFNFLYLSSGGLTVLIAVLCLFFFPHFRTETQPKTKLVIRRRYCLYYALEFLSGARRQIFVVFAAFMMVEKFGFEVHQLTALFLINLVINIFVAPLFGYFIAHFGERRALLIEYSGLICVFLAYGGIYIFDWGVVLAATLFVLDHLFFGLRIALKTYFQKISSPEDIAPTAAVALTINHIAAIFLPVLFGLLWLVSPAIVFMAAAFLA
;
A
#
# COMPACT_ATOMS: atom_id res chain seq x y z
N ILE A 1 -7.35 2.41 -12.95
CA ILE A 1 -7.63 3.30 -14.10
C ILE A 1 -7.80 4.75 -13.60
N ALA A 2 -8.69 5.06 -12.64
CA ALA A 2 -8.88 6.42 -12.12
C ALA A 2 -7.59 7.06 -11.59
N THR A 3 -6.79 6.31 -10.84
CA THR A 3 -5.49 6.74 -10.31
C THR A 3 -4.49 7.06 -11.43
N LEU A 4 -4.53 6.33 -12.54
CA LEU A 4 -3.70 6.59 -13.72
C LEU A 4 -4.00 7.98 -14.31
N PHE A 5 -5.28 8.28 -14.50
CA PHE A 5 -5.71 9.59 -14.99
C PHE A 5 -5.33 10.72 -14.02
N ALA A 6 -5.43 10.47 -12.72
CA ALA A 6 -5.03 11.44 -11.70
C ALA A 6 -3.52 11.76 -11.78
N TYR A 7 -2.65 10.75 -11.86
CA TYR A 7 -1.20 10.98 -12.00
C TYR A 7 -0.84 11.67 -13.32
N ILE A 8 -1.43 11.26 -14.43
CA ILE A 8 -1.23 11.94 -15.72
C ILE A 8 -1.70 13.40 -15.62
N GLY A 9 -2.88 13.64 -15.03
CA GLY A 9 -3.42 14.97 -14.82
C GLY A 9 -2.51 15.86 -13.98
N ILE A 10 -1.91 15.33 -12.90
CA ILE A 10 -0.95 16.06 -12.06
C ILE A 10 0.32 16.40 -12.86
N ILE A 11 0.90 15.41 -13.56
CA ILE A 11 2.13 15.62 -14.35
C ILE A 11 1.90 16.67 -15.45
N VAL A 12 0.82 16.52 -16.22
CA VAL A 12 0.50 17.45 -17.32
C VAL A 12 0.13 18.83 -16.78
N GLY A 13 -0.70 18.88 -15.74
CA GLY A 13 -1.13 20.14 -15.10
C GLY A 13 0.03 20.93 -14.53
N TRP A 14 0.94 20.26 -13.84
CA TRP A 14 2.11 20.88 -13.25
C TRP A 14 3.16 21.28 -14.29
N GLN A 15 3.62 20.33 -15.12
CA GLN A 15 4.77 20.56 -15.99
C GLN A 15 4.41 21.31 -17.28
N LYS A 16 3.24 21.07 -17.89
CA LYS A 16 2.87 21.68 -19.18
C LYS A 16 1.98 22.90 -19.04
N LEU A 17 1.07 22.91 -18.08
CA LEU A 17 0.10 23.99 -17.91
C LEU A 17 0.48 24.97 -16.79
N GLY A 18 1.53 24.69 -16.01
CA GLY A 18 1.98 25.57 -14.93
C GLY A 18 0.92 25.84 -13.86
N LEU A 19 -0.02 24.91 -13.66
CA LEU A 19 -1.11 25.09 -12.72
C LEU A 19 -0.58 25.12 -11.28
N SER A 20 -1.10 26.05 -10.47
CA SER A 20 -0.74 26.11 -9.06
C SER A 20 -1.25 24.90 -8.27
N PHE A 21 -0.53 24.55 -7.19
CA PHE A 21 -0.97 23.47 -6.29
C PHE A 21 -2.38 23.71 -5.75
N ASN A 22 -2.71 24.97 -5.41
CA ASN A 22 -4.05 25.32 -4.93
C ASN A 22 -5.14 24.95 -5.93
N PHE A 23 -4.90 25.20 -7.21
CA PHE A 23 -5.86 24.84 -8.26
C PHE A 23 -6.01 23.31 -8.40
N LEU A 24 -4.90 22.57 -8.33
CA LEU A 24 -4.93 21.10 -8.40
C LEU A 24 -5.68 20.49 -7.20
N TYR A 25 -5.46 21.02 -5.98
CA TYR A 25 -6.19 20.56 -4.79
C TYR A 25 -7.67 20.91 -4.84
N LEU A 26 -8.03 22.14 -5.24
CA LEU A 26 -9.41 22.56 -5.33
C LEU A 26 -10.17 21.77 -6.41
N SER A 27 -9.57 21.55 -7.56
CA SER A 27 -10.20 20.77 -8.64
C SER A 27 -10.40 19.31 -8.25
N SER A 28 -9.42 18.67 -7.61
CA SER A 28 -9.53 17.28 -7.12
C SER A 28 -10.56 17.16 -5.99
N GLY A 29 -10.59 18.12 -5.07
CA GLY A 29 -11.58 18.20 -4.00
C GLY A 29 -12.99 18.39 -4.55
N GLY A 30 -13.17 19.32 -5.50
CA GLY A 30 -14.45 19.56 -6.18
C GLY A 30 -14.96 18.32 -6.92
N LEU A 31 -14.07 17.61 -7.63
CA LEU A 31 -14.42 16.34 -8.29
C LEU A 31 -14.85 15.27 -7.28
N THR A 32 -14.16 15.18 -6.15
CA THR A 32 -14.50 14.21 -5.08
C THR A 32 -15.88 14.50 -4.50
N VAL A 33 -16.21 15.78 -4.23
CA VAL A 33 -17.54 16.19 -3.77
C VAL A 33 -18.60 15.87 -4.81
N LEU A 34 -18.34 16.15 -6.10
CA LEU A 34 -19.25 15.82 -7.19
C LEU A 34 -19.55 14.30 -7.24
N ILE A 35 -18.50 13.46 -7.16
CA ILE A 35 -18.68 12.01 -7.14
C ILE A 35 -19.48 11.57 -5.91
N ALA A 36 -19.21 12.12 -4.72
CA ALA A 36 -19.95 11.81 -3.51
C ALA A 36 -21.44 12.15 -3.66
N VAL A 37 -21.77 13.32 -4.23
CA VAL A 37 -23.15 13.72 -4.50
C VAL A 37 -23.81 12.78 -5.50
N LEU A 38 -23.13 12.42 -6.59
CA LEU A 38 -23.66 11.44 -7.55
C LEU A 38 -23.92 10.08 -6.90
N CYS A 39 -23.01 9.61 -6.04
CA CYS A 39 -23.22 8.36 -5.28
C CYS A 39 -24.45 8.42 -4.39
N LEU A 40 -24.75 9.54 -3.74
CA LEU A 40 -25.95 9.68 -2.90
C LEU A 40 -27.25 9.50 -3.71
N PHE A 41 -27.27 9.96 -4.98
CA PHE A 41 -28.47 9.86 -5.82
C PHE A 41 -28.58 8.54 -6.59
N PHE A 42 -27.47 7.99 -7.04
CA PHE A 42 -27.45 6.85 -7.96
C PHE A 42 -27.02 5.53 -7.33
N PHE A 43 -26.50 5.52 -6.07
CA PHE A 43 -26.07 4.28 -5.45
C PHE A 43 -27.26 3.41 -5.05
N PRO A 44 -27.40 2.20 -5.60
CA PRO A 44 -28.53 1.32 -5.31
C PRO A 44 -28.47 0.79 -3.87
N HIS A 45 -29.63 0.72 -3.22
CA HIS A 45 -29.75 0.10 -1.90
C HIS A 45 -29.90 -1.41 -2.06
N PHE A 46 -28.84 -2.14 -1.74
CA PHE A 46 -28.90 -3.61 -1.72
C PHE A 46 -29.41 -4.10 -0.38
N ARG A 47 -30.45 -4.92 -0.40
CA ARG A 47 -30.88 -5.68 0.79
C ARG A 47 -30.04 -6.94 0.86
N THR A 48 -29.25 -7.11 1.92
CA THR A 48 -28.46 -8.31 2.19
C THR A 48 -29.33 -9.32 2.92
N GLU A 49 -29.32 -10.58 2.49
CA GLU A 49 -30.07 -11.68 3.15
C GLU A 49 -29.51 -11.95 4.56
N THR A 50 -28.23 -11.76 4.76
CA THR A 50 -27.57 -11.91 6.06
C THR A 50 -27.31 -10.52 6.66
N GLN A 51 -27.95 -10.21 7.79
CA GLN A 51 -27.69 -8.95 8.48
C GLN A 51 -26.30 -9.01 9.15
N PRO A 52 -25.37 -8.10 8.82
CA PRO A 52 -24.07 -8.05 9.48
C PRO A 52 -24.27 -7.67 10.96
N LYS A 53 -23.44 -8.24 11.85
CA LYS A 53 -23.44 -7.83 13.25
C LYS A 53 -23.07 -6.35 13.36
N THR A 54 -23.85 -5.58 14.09
CA THR A 54 -23.65 -4.13 14.27
C THR A 54 -22.51 -3.81 15.24
N LYS A 55 -22.07 -4.78 16.06
CA LYS A 55 -20.98 -4.61 17.03
C LYS A 55 -19.66 -5.07 16.44
N LEU A 56 -18.59 -4.34 16.73
CA LEU A 56 -17.23 -4.76 16.40
C LEU A 56 -16.93 -6.12 17.05
N VAL A 57 -16.42 -7.05 16.26
CA VAL A 57 -16.18 -8.43 16.71
C VAL A 57 -14.69 -8.71 16.63
N ILE A 58 -14.05 -8.88 17.78
CA ILE A 58 -12.67 -9.37 17.89
C ILE A 58 -12.73 -10.82 18.33
N ARG A 59 -12.36 -11.75 17.44
CA ARG A 59 -12.35 -13.17 17.75
C ARG A 59 -10.94 -13.74 17.71
N ARG A 60 -10.62 -14.61 18.68
CA ARG A 60 -9.31 -15.31 18.72
C ARG A 60 -9.02 -16.09 17.44
N ARG A 61 -10.03 -16.67 16.78
CA ARG A 61 -9.85 -17.40 15.52
C ARG A 61 -9.32 -16.54 14.37
N TYR A 62 -9.48 -15.21 14.44
CA TYR A 62 -8.98 -14.26 13.43
C TYR A 62 -7.68 -13.54 13.86
N CYS A 63 -7.06 -13.97 14.97
CA CYS A 63 -5.86 -13.32 15.51
C CYS A 63 -4.73 -13.26 14.49
N LEU A 64 -4.48 -14.34 13.75
CA LEU A 64 -3.47 -14.37 12.68
C LEU A 64 -3.78 -13.34 11.59
N TYR A 65 -5.04 -13.23 11.18
CA TYR A 65 -5.45 -12.23 10.19
C TYR A 65 -5.21 -10.80 10.68
N TYR A 66 -5.53 -10.50 11.95
CA TYR A 66 -5.26 -9.16 12.52
C TYR A 66 -3.77 -8.86 12.60
N ALA A 67 -2.95 -9.83 12.99
CA ALA A 67 -1.49 -9.68 13.01
C ALA A 67 -0.93 -9.40 11.61
N LEU A 68 -1.37 -10.15 10.61
CA LEU A 68 -0.97 -9.96 9.21
C LEU A 68 -1.46 -8.61 8.66
N GLU A 69 -2.64 -8.12 9.05
CA GLU A 69 -3.12 -6.79 8.66
C GLU A 69 -2.31 -5.66 9.31
N PHE A 70 -1.90 -5.83 10.58
CA PHE A 70 -0.99 -4.89 11.23
C PHE A 70 0.36 -4.82 10.51
N LEU A 71 0.99 -5.96 10.26
CA LEU A 71 2.27 -6.05 9.54
C LEU A 71 2.14 -5.51 8.11
N SER A 72 1.05 -5.80 7.43
CA SER A 72 0.78 -5.26 6.09
C SER A 72 0.64 -3.72 6.09
N GLY A 73 -0.01 -3.15 7.12
CA GLY A 73 -0.07 -1.71 7.32
C GLY A 73 1.31 -1.10 7.58
N ALA A 74 2.11 -1.77 8.42
CA ALA A 74 3.48 -1.41 8.72
C ALA A 74 4.34 -1.31 7.45
N ARG A 75 4.39 -2.38 6.69
CA ARG A 75 5.17 -2.48 5.44
C ARG A 75 4.77 -1.43 4.42
N ARG A 76 3.46 -1.19 4.27
CA ARG A 76 2.99 -0.13 3.37
C ARG A 76 3.54 1.23 3.74
N GLN A 77 3.62 1.57 5.02
CA GLN A 77 4.17 2.85 5.46
C GLN A 77 5.68 2.94 5.24
N ILE A 78 6.40 1.84 5.41
CA ILE A 78 7.84 1.79 5.12
C ILE A 78 8.08 2.10 3.64
N PHE A 79 7.31 1.50 2.73
CA PHE A 79 7.41 1.79 1.30
C PHE A 79 7.02 3.23 0.97
N VAL A 80 5.82 3.66 1.37
CA VAL A 80 5.25 4.95 0.94
C VAL A 80 6.04 6.13 1.53
N VAL A 81 6.53 6.00 2.76
CA VAL A 81 7.23 7.10 3.44
C VAL A 81 8.75 6.96 3.25
N PHE A 82 9.34 5.85 3.71
CA PHE A 82 10.80 5.77 3.83
C PHE A 82 11.50 5.38 2.53
N ALA A 83 10.95 4.49 1.70
CA ALA A 83 11.53 4.23 0.39
C ALA A 83 11.40 5.45 -0.53
N ALA A 84 10.27 6.14 -0.50
CA ALA A 84 10.10 7.39 -1.25
C ALA A 84 11.02 8.50 -0.73
N PHE A 85 11.16 8.64 0.61
CA PHE A 85 12.06 9.62 1.21
C PHE A 85 13.53 9.35 0.89
N MET A 86 13.96 8.08 0.88
CA MET A 86 15.29 7.68 0.42
C MET A 86 15.58 8.14 -1.02
N MET A 87 14.61 8.03 -1.93
CA MET A 87 14.79 8.47 -3.32
C MET A 87 15.05 9.99 -3.40
N VAL A 88 14.36 10.76 -2.54
CA VAL A 88 14.53 12.21 -2.48
C VAL A 88 15.84 12.59 -1.77
N GLU A 89 16.08 12.03 -0.57
CA GLU A 89 17.20 12.45 0.29
C GLU A 89 18.56 11.99 -0.27
N LYS A 90 18.67 10.70 -0.63
CA LYS A 90 19.96 10.14 -1.07
C LYS A 90 20.24 10.38 -2.55
N PHE A 91 19.21 10.32 -3.39
CA PHE A 91 19.38 10.39 -4.85
C PHE A 91 18.89 11.68 -5.48
N GLY A 92 18.36 12.63 -4.68
CA GLY A 92 17.94 13.95 -5.17
C GLY A 92 16.74 13.92 -6.10
N PHE A 93 15.85 12.92 -5.98
CA PHE A 93 14.68 12.83 -6.84
C PHE A 93 13.75 14.02 -6.63
N GLU A 94 13.34 14.63 -7.72
CA GLU A 94 12.31 15.65 -7.71
C GLU A 94 10.90 14.97 -7.68
N VAL A 95 9.90 15.77 -7.28
CA VAL A 95 8.50 15.31 -7.15
C VAL A 95 8.00 14.63 -8.43
N HIS A 96 8.35 15.16 -9.60
CA HIS A 96 7.91 14.58 -10.88
C HIS A 96 8.56 13.21 -11.17
N GLN A 97 9.82 13.01 -10.80
CA GLN A 97 10.53 11.74 -10.98
C GLN A 97 9.96 10.67 -10.04
N LEU A 98 9.69 11.03 -8.79
CA LEU A 98 9.04 10.13 -7.84
C LEU A 98 7.61 9.77 -8.29
N THR A 99 6.86 10.75 -8.78
CA THR A 99 5.51 10.52 -9.35
C THR A 99 5.57 9.59 -10.56
N ALA A 100 6.61 9.71 -11.40
CA ALA A 100 6.81 8.79 -12.53
C ALA A 100 7.07 7.36 -12.07
N LEU A 101 7.82 7.12 -10.97
CA LEU A 101 8.01 5.80 -10.38
C LEU A 101 6.68 5.20 -9.87
N PHE A 102 5.86 5.99 -9.19
CA PHE A 102 4.51 5.55 -8.78
C PHE A 102 3.62 5.25 -9.99
N LEU A 103 3.74 6.02 -11.07
CA LEU A 103 3.00 5.77 -12.32
C LEU A 103 3.44 4.46 -12.97
N ILE A 104 4.75 4.19 -13.03
CA ILE A 104 5.30 2.92 -13.52
C ILE A 104 4.73 1.76 -12.70
N ASN A 105 4.76 1.85 -11.38
CA ASN A 105 4.19 0.84 -10.48
C ASN A 105 2.71 0.59 -10.76
N LEU A 106 1.94 1.66 -10.99
CA LEU A 106 0.52 1.55 -11.29
C LEU A 106 0.26 0.87 -12.64
N VAL A 107 1.03 1.24 -13.67
CA VAL A 107 0.93 0.61 -15.00
C VAL A 107 1.27 -0.87 -14.91
N ILE A 108 2.38 -1.22 -14.27
CA ILE A 108 2.79 -2.63 -14.07
C ILE A 108 1.67 -3.39 -13.32
N ASN A 109 1.11 -2.80 -12.27
CA ASN A 109 0.06 -3.44 -11.47
C ASN A 109 -1.21 -3.74 -12.28
N ILE A 110 -1.58 -2.90 -13.24
CA ILE A 110 -2.73 -3.18 -14.13
C ILE A 110 -2.55 -4.50 -14.88
N PHE A 111 -1.34 -4.81 -15.35
CA PHE A 111 -1.04 -6.04 -16.08
C PHE A 111 -0.79 -7.23 -15.16
N VAL A 112 -0.18 -7.00 -13.99
CA VAL A 112 0.24 -8.08 -13.08
C VAL A 112 -0.87 -8.48 -12.10
N ALA A 113 -1.82 -7.60 -11.76
CA ALA A 113 -2.90 -7.92 -10.83
C ALA A 113 -3.75 -9.16 -11.23
N PRO A 114 -4.12 -9.35 -12.52
CA PRO A 114 -4.79 -10.58 -12.94
C PRO A 114 -3.95 -11.84 -12.75
N LEU A 115 -2.62 -11.74 -12.98
CA LEU A 115 -1.68 -12.84 -12.75
C LEU A 115 -1.60 -13.22 -11.27
N PHE A 116 -1.63 -12.24 -10.37
CA PHE A 116 -1.69 -12.50 -8.92
C PHE A 116 -2.97 -13.25 -8.55
N GLY A 117 -4.13 -12.85 -9.11
CA GLY A 117 -5.38 -13.57 -8.91
C GLY A 117 -5.30 -15.03 -9.37
N TYR A 118 -4.78 -15.27 -10.58
CA TYR A 118 -4.55 -16.60 -11.11
C TYR A 118 -3.57 -17.41 -10.25
N PHE A 119 -2.45 -16.80 -9.84
CA PHE A 119 -1.45 -17.43 -8.99
C PHE A 119 -2.04 -17.88 -7.64
N ILE A 120 -2.80 -17.01 -6.98
CA ILE A 120 -3.43 -17.30 -5.69
C ILE A 120 -4.48 -18.41 -5.84
N ALA A 121 -5.27 -18.38 -6.90
CA ALA A 121 -6.27 -19.40 -7.18
C ALA A 121 -5.64 -20.79 -7.40
N HIS A 122 -4.47 -20.84 -8.06
CA HIS A 122 -3.82 -22.11 -8.40
C HIS A 122 -2.91 -22.65 -7.28
N PHE A 123 -2.11 -21.79 -6.65
CA PHE A 123 -1.09 -22.17 -5.66
C PHE A 123 -1.53 -21.97 -4.20
N GLY A 124 -2.62 -21.25 -3.98
CA GLY A 124 -3.20 -20.95 -2.66
C GLY A 124 -2.57 -19.74 -1.96
N GLU A 125 -3.30 -19.22 -0.99
CA GLU A 125 -2.97 -17.99 -0.25
C GLU A 125 -1.66 -18.11 0.54
N ARG A 126 -1.41 -19.29 1.14
CA ARG A 126 -0.20 -19.51 1.96
C ARG A 126 1.07 -19.33 1.15
N ARG A 127 1.13 -19.88 -0.06
CA ARG A 127 2.32 -19.74 -0.92
C ARG A 127 2.49 -18.30 -1.41
N ALA A 128 1.38 -17.65 -1.76
CA ALA A 128 1.40 -16.26 -2.19
C ALA A 128 1.95 -15.33 -1.08
N LEU A 129 1.46 -15.49 0.16
CA LEU A 129 1.94 -14.71 1.30
C LEU A 129 3.40 -15.00 1.65
N LEU A 130 3.83 -16.28 1.57
CA LEU A 130 5.25 -16.62 1.80
C LEU A 130 6.17 -15.95 0.76
N ILE A 131 5.77 -15.92 -0.51
CA ILE A 131 6.54 -15.22 -1.56
C ILE A 131 6.53 -13.71 -1.33
N GLU A 132 5.38 -13.12 -0.99
CA GLU A 132 5.28 -11.71 -0.62
C GLU A 132 6.27 -11.36 0.50
N TYR A 133 6.22 -12.09 1.60
CA TYR A 133 7.01 -11.79 2.79
C TYR A 133 8.51 -12.02 2.56
N SER A 134 8.89 -13.15 1.97
CA SER A 134 10.30 -13.40 1.65
C SER A 134 10.85 -12.40 0.64
N GLY A 135 10.08 -12.03 -0.38
CA GLY A 135 10.48 -11.01 -1.34
C GLY A 135 10.67 -9.63 -0.70
N LEU A 136 9.73 -9.21 0.17
CA LEU A 136 9.83 -7.93 0.88
C LEU A 136 10.99 -7.90 1.88
N ILE A 137 11.29 -9.02 2.58
CA ILE A 137 12.50 -9.12 3.42
C ILE A 137 13.75 -8.86 2.58
N CYS A 138 13.88 -9.51 1.43
CA CYS A 138 15.03 -9.29 0.53
C CYS A 138 15.11 -7.84 0.04
N VAL A 139 14.00 -7.24 -0.33
CA VAL A 139 13.93 -5.84 -0.78
C VAL A 139 14.34 -4.88 0.34
N PHE A 140 13.82 -5.05 1.54
CA PHE A 140 14.17 -4.18 2.68
C PHE A 140 15.64 -4.34 3.10
N LEU A 141 16.18 -5.56 3.10
CA LEU A 141 17.61 -5.77 3.33
C LEU A 141 18.45 -5.09 2.24
N ALA A 142 18.01 -5.15 0.99
CA ALA A 142 18.69 -4.47 -0.11
C ALA A 142 18.61 -2.93 0.01
N TYR A 143 17.50 -2.37 0.47
CA TYR A 143 17.42 -0.93 0.79
C TYR A 143 18.40 -0.54 1.89
N GLY A 144 18.53 -1.37 2.96
CA GLY A 144 19.57 -1.16 3.96
C GLY A 144 20.97 -1.21 3.37
N GLY A 145 21.21 -2.15 2.44
CA GLY A 145 22.47 -2.29 1.69
C GLY A 145 22.82 -1.07 0.85
N ILE A 146 21.84 -0.31 0.32
CA ILE A 146 22.09 0.94 -0.41
C ILE A 146 22.84 1.95 0.46
N TYR A 147 22.54 2.04 1.75
CA TYR A 147 23.24 2.94 2.67
C TYR A 147 24.59 2.42 3.14
N ILE A 148 24.76 1.09 3.22
CA ILE A 148 26.01 0.46 3.71
C ILE A 148 27.06 0.37 2.59
N PHE A 149 26.64 -0.01 1.38
CA PHE A 149 27.52 -0.30 0.25
C PHE A 149 27.50 0.78 -0.84
N ASP A 150 26.73 1.85 -0.60
CA ASP A 150 26.58 2.97 -1.53
C ASP A 150 26.13 2.57 -2.96
N TRP A 151 25.17 1.65 -3.03
CA TRP A 151 24.60 1.22 -4.31
C TRP A 151 23.86 2.34 -5.03
N GLY A 152 23.94 2.31 -6.38
CA GLY A 152 23.46 3.38 -7.23
C GLY A 152 21.93 3.44 -7.37
N VAL A 153 21.47 4.55 -7.93
CA VAL A 153 20.05 4.91 -8.13
C VAL A 153 19.25 3.91 -8.94
N VAL A 154 19.86 3.23 -9.91
CA VAL A 154 19.20 2.23 -10.75
C VAL A 154 18.70 1.06 -9.91
N LEU A 155 19.54 0.57 -8.98
CA LEU A 155 19.12 -0.49 -8.07
C LEU A 155 18.01 -0.01 -7.13
N ALA A 156 18.12 1.20 -6.59
CA ALA A 156 17.08 1.77 -5.74
C ALA A 156 15.72 1.87 -6.44
N ALA A 157 15.70 2.35 -7.69
CA ALA A 157 14.49 2.42 -8.50
C ALA A 157 13.94 1.02 -8.83
N THR A 158 14.81 0.04 -9.11
CA THR A 158 14.40 -1.35 -9.34
C THR A 158 13.76 -1.95 -8.09
N LEU A 159 14.39 -1.75 -6.93
CA LEU A 159 13.83 -2.21 -5.64
C LEU A 159 12.48 -1.55 -5.34
N PHE A 160 12.33 -0.27 -5.71
CA PHE A 160 11.05 0.45 -5.55
C PHE A 160 9.91 -0.19 -6.35
N VAL A 161 10.21 -0.67 -7.55
CA VAL A 161 9.24 -1.40 -8.37
C VAL A 161 8.97 -2.80 -7.80
N LEU A 162 10.03 -3.52 -7.39
CA LEU A 162 9.90 -4.87 -6.82
C LEU A 162 9.11 -4.88 -5.51
N ASP A 163 9.33 -3.89 -4.63
CA ASP A 163 8.56 -3.70 -3.39
C ASP A 163 7.05 -3.66 -3.69
N HIS A 164 6.66 -2.80 -4.63
CA HIS A 164 5.27 -2.67 -5.03
C HIS A 164 4.69 -3.94 -5.65
N LEU A 165 5.49 -4.67 -6.42
CA LEU A 165 5.09 -5.95 -7.01
C LEU A 165 4.83 -7.01 -5.94
N PHE A 166 5.76 -7.21 -5.01
CA PHE A 166 5.56 -8.16 -3.93
C PHE A 166 4.36 -7.80 -3.06
N PHE A 167 4.21 -6.51 -2.74
CA PHE A 167 3.06 -6.02 -1.98
C PHE A 167 1.72 -6.26 -2.70
N GLY A 168 1.70 -6.38 -4.02
CA GLY A 168 0.51 -6.72 -4.80
C GLY A 168 -0.09 -8.10 -4.45
N LEU A 169 0.73 -9.05 -3.97
CA LEU A 169 0.28 -10.38 -3.51
C LEU A 169 -0.57 -10.31 -2.22
N ARG A 170 -0.60 -9.17 -1.54
CA ARG A 170 -1.47 -8.91 -0.38
C ARG A 170 -2.95 -9.22 -0.64
N ILE A 171 -3.39 -9.29 -1.88
CA ILE A 171 -4.74 -9.76 -2.23
C ILE A 171 -5.01 -11.13 -1.60
N ALA A 172 -3.99 -11.99 -1.46
CA ALA A 172 -4.11 -13.30 -0.80
C ALA A 172 -4.59 -13.20 0.66
N LEU A 173 -4.27 -12.11 1.38
CA LEU A 173 -4.72 -11.91 2.76
C LEU A 173 -6.24 -11.72 2.83
N LYS A 174 -6.82 -11.01 1.86
CA LYS A 174 -8.27 -10.83 1.77
C LYS A 174 -8.99 -12.13 1.43
N THR A 175 -8.48 -12.90 0.46
CA THR A 175 -9.05 -14.20 0.08
C THR A 175 -8.92 -15.22 1.20
N TYR A 176 -7.79 -15.24 1.92
CA TYR A 176 -7.63 -16.04 3.14
C TYR A 176 -8.71 -15.72 4.17
N PHE A 177 -8.91 -14.43 4.47
CA PHE A 177 -9.92 -14.01 5.44
C PHE A 177 -11.34 -14.44 5.00
N GLN A 178 -11.69 -14.25 3.74
CA GLN A 178 -13.00 -14.67 3.20
C GLN A 178 -13.25 -16.17 3.36
N LYS A 179 -12.22 -17.02 3.28
CA LYS A 179 -12.34 -18.48 3.46
C LYS A 179 -12.56 -18.90 4.90
N ILE A 180 -11.99 -18.18 5.87
CA ILE A 180 -12.08 -18.55 7.30
C ILE A 180 -13.22 -17.86 8.03
N SER A 181 -13.77 -16.78 7.47
CA SER A 181 -14.79 -15.96 8.12
C SER A 181 -16.20 -16.52 7.93
N SER A 182 -17.03 -16.34 8.97
CA SER A 182 -18.48 -16.50 8.84
C SER A 182 -19.05 -15.27 8.12
N PRO A 183 -20.08 -15.40 7.27
CA PRO A 183 -20.67 -14.29 6.52
C PRO A 183 -21.06 -13.09 7.40
N GLU A 184 -21.58 -13.35 8.60
CA GLU A 184 -21.96 -12.33 9.57
C GLU A 184 -20.79 -11.54 10.15
N ASP A 185 -19.60 -12.14 10.22
CA ASP A 185 -18.40 -11.57 10.81
C ASP A 185 -17.54 -10.78 9.79
N ILE A 186 -17.82 -10.88 8.49
CA ILE A 186 -17.01 -10.26 7.42
C ILE A 186 -16.92 -8.76 7.60
N ALA A 187 -18.05 -8.06 7.67
CA ALA A 187 -18.08 -6.60 7.75
C ALA A 187 -17.48 -6.07 9.08
N PRO A 188 -17.88 -6.56 10.27
CA PRO A 188 -17.32 -6.07 11.53
C PRO A 188 -15.83 -6.39 11.69
N THR A 189 -15.36 -7.56 11.22
CA THR A 189 -13.94 -7.91 11.27
C THR A 189 -13.12 -7.09 10.27
N ALA A 190 -13.65 -6.82 9.09
CA ALA A 190 -13.00 -5.93 8.12
C ALA A 190 -12.82 -4.51 8.68
N ALA A 191 -13.80 -3.99 9.42
CA ALA A 191 -13.68 -2.69 10.09
C ALA A 191 -12.57 -2.70 11.16
N VAL A 192 -12.48 -3.76 11.98
CA VAL A 192 -11.39 -3.94 12.95
C VAL A 192 -10.04 -4.01 12.26
N ALA A 193 -9.92 -4.81 11.20
CA ALA A 193 -8.69 -4.96 10.42
C ALA A 193 -8.24 -3.63 9.81
N LEU A 194 -9.18 -2.84 9.27
CA LEU A 194 -8.90 -1.50 8.75
C LEU A 194 -8.37 -0.58 9.86
N THR A 195 -8.97 -0.61 11.03
CA THR A 195 -8.51 0.17 12.20
C THR A 195 -7.10 -0.23 12.60
N ILE A 196 -6.81 -1.53 12.70
CA ILE A 196 -5.48 -2.06 13.03
C ILE A 196 -4.44 -1.61 12.00
N ASN A 197 -4.77 -1.67 10.71
CA ASN A 197 -3.91 -1.21 9.62
C ASN A 197 -3.59 0.29 9.75
N HIS A 198 -4.57 1.13 10.13
CA HIS A 198 -4.37 2.56 10.33
C HIS A 198 -3.59 2.88 11.62
N ILE A 199 -3.74 2.09 12.68
CA ILE A 199 -2.90 2.22 13.87
C ILE A 199 -1.43 2.06 13.49
N ALA A 200 -1.09 1.01 12.73
CA ALA A 200 0.27 0.84 12.21
C ALA A 200 0.71 2.05 11.36
N ALA A 201 -0.19 2.58 10.53
CA ALA A 201 0.07 3.71 9.66
C ALA A 201 0.36 5.03 10.40
N ILE A 202 -0.14 5.20 11.62
CA ILE A 202 0.10 6.41 12.43
C ILE A 202 1.38 6.28 13.26
N PHE A 203 1.54 5.15 13.95
CA PHE A 203 2.63 5.00 14.92
C PHE A 203 3.99 4.69 14.28
N LEU A 204 4.01 3.88 13.22
CA LEU A 204 5.28 3.46 12.63
C LEU A 204 6.07 4.57 11.95
N PRO A 205 5.48 5.52 11.21
CA PRO A 205 6.25 6.65 10.68
C PRO A 205 6.93 7.48 11.75
N VAL A 206 6.31 7.62 12.92
CA VAL A 206 6.92 8.35 14.05
C VAL A 206 8.12 7.57 14.61
N LEU A 207 7.94 6.29 14.91
CA LEU A 207 9.02 5.45 15.44
C LEU A 207 10.18 5.30 14.46
N PHE A 208 9.87 5.01 13.21
CA PHE A 208 10.90 4.85 12.18
C PHE A 208 11.52 6.19 11.74
N GLY A 209 10.78 7.30 11.84
CA GLY A 209 11.34 8.63 11.65
C GLY A 209 12.41 8.97 12.68
N LEU A 210 12.18 8.61 13.95
CA LEU A 210 13.21 8.75 15.00
C LEU A 210 14.41 7.83 14.74
N LEU A 211 14.19 6.59 14.29
CA LEU A 211 15.27 5.67 13.90
C LEU A 211 16.03 6.17 12.66
N TRP A 212 15.35 6.85 11.74
CA TRP A 212 15.99 7.43 10.54
C TRP A 212 17.04 8.48 10.90
N LEU A 213 16.77 9.28 11.93
CA LEU A 213 17.73 10.29 12.43
C LEU A 213 19.01 9.64 12.98
N VAL A 214 18.93 8.37 13.43
CA VAL A 214 20.11 7.62 13.89
C VAL A 214 20.80 6.95 12.71
N SER A 215 20.08 6.20 11.90
CA SER A 215 20.60 5.56 10.69
C SER A 215 19.47 5.07 9.78
N PRO A 216 19.42 5.51 8.51
CA PRO A 216 18.46 4.99 7.54
C PRO A 216 18.59 3.47 7.31
N ALA A 217 19.79 2.93 7.37
CA ALA A 217 20.03 1.49 7.22
C ALA A 217 19.30 0.67 8.31
N ILE A 218 19.30 1.16 9.57
CA ILE A 218 18.61 0.49 10.68
C ILE A 218 17.10 0.45 10.44
N VAL A 219 16.52 1.51 9.86
CA VAL A 219 15.09 1.53 9.53
C VAL A 219 14.72 0.40 8.57
N PHE A 220 15.50 0.21 7.51
CA PHE A 220 15.23 -0.87 6.54
C PHE A 220 15.53 -2.26 7.10
N MET A 221 16.53 -2.40 7.98
CA MET A 221 16.77 -3.67 8.69
C MET A 221 15.62 -4.00 9.65
N ALA A 222 15.12 -3.03 10.40
CA ALA A 222 13.94 -3.20 11.25
C ALA A 222 12.68 -3.51 10.41
N ALA A 223 12.56 -2.90 9.23
CA ALA A 223 11.51 -3.21 8.27
C ALA A 223 11.57 -4.66 7.77
N ALA A 224 12.76 -5.16 7.47
CA ALA A 224 12.97 -6.57 7.08
C ALA A 224 12.59 -7.54 8.20
N PHE A 225 12.81 -7.16 9.46
CA PHE A 225 12.40 -7.96 10.61
C PHE A 225 10.88 -7.99 10.79
N LEU A 226 10.18 -6.92 10.42
CA LEU A 226 8.72 -6.83 10.48
C LEU A 226 8.02 -7.46 9.26
N ALA A 227 8.75 -7.75 8.20
CA ALA A 227 8.19 -8.36 7.00
C ALA A 227 8.09 -9.87 7.15
#